data_13a6863ef0de7268b7d5b46fdd8bd42d
#
_entry.id   13a6863ef0de7268b7d5b46fdd8bd42d
#
_cell.length_a   1.000
_cell.length_b   1.000
_cell.length_c   1.000
_cell.angle_alpha   90.00
_cell.angle_beta   90.00
_cell.angle_gamma   90.00
#
_symmetry.space_group_name_H-M   'P 1'
#
loop_
_entity.id
_entity.type
_entity.pdbx_description
1 polymer ?
#
loop_
_entity_poly.entity_id
_entity_poly.type
_entity_poly.pdbx_seq_one_letter_code
_entity_poly.pdbx_strand_id
1 'polypeptide(L)'
;MNPIRHRFARLLLLAAAGASALVSAAAAVAADARPEFTPPSAASLPDTEFGKIVRQGEQIFLHTPQNASKFVGNDLNCASCHLDAGRRPDSAPMWAAYVLYPAYRAKNGHVNTLAERLQGCFRFSMNGKPPAADDPVLTALQTYMFWLASKAPTGVALKGQGYLKLPAPAQKADYVRGSEVYAQYCAVCHGAEGKGQKNGEHWVFPALWGADSFNWGAGMHQIGNAAGFIKANMPLGQAGMLSDQEAWDVAYFMNAHERPQDPRYTESVAKTRAKYHDSDDSLYGIEVNGHLLGSDSPAPGGKLAQAAAR
;
A
#
# COMPACT_ATOMS: atom_id res chain seq x y z
N MET A 1 60.51 35.84 72.46
CA MET A 1 60.46 34.76 73.49
C MET A 1 59.20 33.91 73.13
N ASN A 2 59.49 32.68 72.70
CA ASN A 2 58.72 31.46 72.83
C ASN A 2 57.37 31.28 72.07
N PRO A 3 57.08 29.98 71.81
CA PRO A 3 57.48 29.26 70.67
C PRO A 3 56.24 28.65 69.95
N ILE A 4 56.55 28.22 68.74
CA ILE A 4 55.82 27.43 67.76
C ILE A 4 55.21 26.14 68.37
N ARG A 5 53.94 25.89 67.99
CA ARG A 5 53.41 24.52 68.03
C ARG A 5 52.76 24.16 66.71
N HIS A 6 53.38 23.28 65.95
CA HIS A 6 52.89 22.61 64.80
C HIS A 6 51.74 21.66 65.21
N ARG A 7 50.63 21.75 64.44
CA ARG A 7 49.68 20.66 64.39
C ARG A 7 49.47 20.29 62.94
N PHE A 8 49.90 19.12 62.58
CA PHE A 8 49.66 18.43 61.35
C PHE A 8 48.16 18.12 61.27
N ALA A 9 47.46 18.66 60.26
CA ALA A 9 46.16 18.21 59.89
C ALA A 9 46.32 17.27 58.68
N ARG A 10 46.06 15.99 58.92
CA ARG A 10 45.95 14.99 57.81
C ARG A 10 44.69 15.25 57.00
N LEU A 11 44.85 15.62 55.72
CA LEU A 11 43.76 15.63 54.72
C LEU A 11 43.51 14.18 54.34
N LEU A 12 42.36 13.63 54.70
CA LEU A 12 41.78 12.42 54.09
C LEU A 12 41.11 12.81 52.84
N LEU A 13 41.65 12.44 51.63
CA LEU A 13 41.04 12.46 50.39
C LEU A 13 40.06 11.27 50.28
N LEU A 14 38.77 11.53 50.40
CA LEU A 14 37.70 10.61 50.03
C LEU A 14 37.50 10.69 48.52
N ALA A 15 38.00 9.68 47.80
CA ALA A 15 37.66 9.44 46.39
C ALA A 15 36.23 8.90 46.32
N ALA A 16 35.29 9.74 45.95
CA ALA A 16 33.94 9.32 45.61
C ALA A 16 33.96 8.78 44.18
N ALA A 17 33.99 7.45 44.04
CA ALA A 17 33.77 6.77 42.75
C ALA A 17 32.28 6.90 42.39
N GLY A 18 31.96 7.85 41.54
CA GLY A 18 30.63 7.98 40.92
C GLY A 18 30.44 6.87 39.88
N ALA A 19 29.74 5.82 40.21
CA ALA A 19 29.25 4.85 39.27
C ALA A 19 28.08 5.48 38.48
N SER A 20 28.38 6.02 37.30
CA SER A 20 27.34 6.43 36.33
C SER A 20 26.71 5.16 35.76
N ALA A 21 25.57 4.76 36.29
CA ALA A 21 24.73 3.74 35.70
C ALA A 21 24.10 4.32 34.42
N LEU A 22 24.63 3.94 33.27
CA LEU A 22 23.98 4.13 31.98
C LEU A 22 22.73 3.26 31.96
N VAL A 23 21.59 3.85 32.26
CA VAL A 23 20.29 3.24 32.03
C VAL A 23 20.04 3.30 30.51
N SER A 24 20.41 2.25 29.80
CA SER A 24 19.95 2.03 28.43
C SER A 24 18.44 1.81 28.47
N ALA A 25 17.67 2.85 28.22
CA ALA A 25 16.26 2.74 27.98
C ALA A 25 16.08 2.04 26.61
N ALA A 26 16.03 0.72 26.62
CA ALA A 26 15.49 -0.03 25.48
C ALA A 26 14.02 0.37 25.39
N ALA A 27 13.67 1.18 24.40
CA ALA A 27 12.28 1.42 24.05
C ALA A 27 11.69 0.06 23.67
N ALA A 28 10.97 -0.57 24.58
CA ALA A 28 10.17 -1.74 24.30
C ALA A 28 9.12 -1.30 23.28
N VAL A 29 9.26 -1.74 22.04
CA VAL A 29 8.19 -1.63 21.05
C VAL A 29 7.00 -2.36 21.65
N ALA A 30 5.98 -1.62 22.07
CA ALA A 30 4.76 -2.23 22.59
C ALA A 30 4.23 -3.20 21.54
N ALA A 31 4.07 -4.46 21.92
CA ALA A 31 3.51 -5.47 21.02
C ALA A 31 2.14 -4.99 20.54
N ASP A 32 1.87 -5.13 19.25
CA ASP A 32 0.58 -4.79 18.66
C ASP A 32 -0.52 -5.65 19.32
N ALA A 33 -1.31 -5.03 20.18
CA ALA A 33 -2.35 -5.70 20.96
C ALA A 33 -3.62 -6.00 20.17
N ARG A 34 -3.67 -5.63 18.88
CA ARG A 34 -4.82 -5.95 18.02
C ARG A 34 -4.95 -7.46 17.83
N PRO A 35 -6.19 -8.01 17.83
CA PRO A 35 -6.37 -9.45 17.65
C PRO A 35 -5.86 -9.90 16.29
N GLU A 36 -5.21 -11.07 16.28
CA GLU A 36 -4.81 -11.78 15.06
C GLU A 36 -5.99 -12.50 14.46
N PHE A 37 -5.98 -12.62 13.13
CA PHE A 37 -6.98 -13.40 12.40
C PHE A 37 -6.32 -14.18 11.28
N THR A 38 -6.71 -15.44 11.12
CA THR A 38 -6.30 -16.30 10.01
C THR A 38 -7.53 -16.67 9.18
N PRO A 39 -7.56 -16.29 7.90
CA PRO A 39 -8.67 -16.64 7.03
C PRO A 39 -8.75 -18.16 6.79
N PRO A 40 -9.92 -18.71 6.47
CA PRO A 40 -10.11 -20.13 6.21
C PRO A 40 -9.20 -20.58 5.04
N SER A 41 -8.68 -21.80 5.12
CA SER A 41 -7.88 -22.38 4.03
C SER A 41 -8.74 -22.67 2.79
N ALA A 42 -8.15 -22.61 1.60
CA ALA A 42 -8.85 -22.95 0.35
C ALA A 42 -9.46 -24.36 0.38
N ALA A 43 -8.79 -25.31 1.04
CA ALA A 43 -9.29 -26.67 1.21
C ALA A 43 -10.58 -26.78 2.04
N SER A 44 -10.92 -25.76 2.83
CA SER A 44 -12.15 -25.75 3.65
C SER A 44 -13.38 -25.21 2.91
N LEU A 45 -13.24 -24.83 1.63
CA LEU A 45 -14.35 -24.31 0.86
C LEU A 45 -15.39 -25.41 0.57
N PRO A 46 -16.66 -25.23 0.96
CA PRO A 46 -17.67 -26.27 0.77
C PRO A 46 -18.03 -26.44 -0.71
N ASP A 47 -18.37 -27.70 -1.07
CA ASP A 47 -18.91 -27.97 -2.41
C ASP A 47 -20.44 -27.78 -2.44
N THR A 48 -20.85 -26.52 -2.49
CA THR A 48 -22.24 -26.03 -2.47
C THR A 48 -22.39 -24.90 -3.48
N GLU A 49 -23.62 -24.45 -3.74
CA GLU A 49 -23.86 -23.27 -4.60
C GLU A 49 -23.14 -22.02 -4.05
N PHE A 50 -23.14 -21.84 -2.72
CA PHE A 50 -22.35 -20.78 -2.08
C PHE A 50 -20.85 -20.92 -2.41
N GLY A 51 -20.28 -22.12 -2.28
CA GLY A 51 -18.87 -22.38 -2.59
C GLY A 51 -18.54 -22.15 -4.08
N LYS A 52 -19.48 -22.38 -5.01
CA LYS A 52 -19.30 -22.05 -6.42
C LYS A 52 -19.13 -20.53 -6.63
N ILE A 53 -19.98 -19.72 -5.98
CA ILE A 53 -19.88 -18.26 -6.07
C ILE A 53 -18.60 -17.74 -5.40
N VAL A 54 -18.15 -18.34 -4.28
CA VAL A 54 -16.85 -18.03 -3.67
C VAL A 54 -15.72 -18.30 -4.66
N ARG A 55 -15.68 -19.47 -5.32
CA ARG A 55 -14.70 -19.80 -6.37
C ARG A 55 -14.73 -18.82 -7.53
N GLN A 56 -15.92 -18.41 -7.97
CA GLN A 56 -16.07 -17.39 -9.01
C GLN A 56 -15.44 -16.06 -8.57
N GLY A 57 -15.70 -15.61 -7.34
CA GLY A 57 -15.09 -14.41 -6.78
C GLY A 57 -13.57 -14.48 -6.68
N GLU A 58 -13.03 -15.62 -6.28
CA GLU A 58 -11.60 -15.90 -6.27
C GLU A 58 -11.00 -15.81 -7.68
N GLN A 59 -11.65 -16.42 -8.69
CA GLN A 59 -11.19 -16.34 -10.08
C GLN A 59 -11.21 -14.91 -10.63
N ILE A 60 -12.24 -14.13 -10.32
CA ILE A 60 -12.27 -12.70 -10.66
C ILE A 60 -11.10 -11.96 -9.98
N PHE A 61 -10.82 -12.28 -8.73
CA PHE A 61 -9.78 -11.64 -7.94
C PHE A 61 -8.36 -11.94 -8.46
N LEU A 62 -8.10 -13.20 -8.82
CA LEU A 62 -6.80 -13.67 -9.31
C LEU A 62 -6.57 -13.36 -10.79
N HIS A 63 -7.63 -13.32 -11.59
CA HIS A 63 -7.60 -13.18 -13.04
C HIS A 63 -8.61 -12.12 -13.49
N THR A 64 -8.47 -10.90 -12.95
CA THR A 64 -9.45 -9.82 -13.11
C THR A 64 -9.70 -9.42 -14.57
N PRO A 65 -8.66 -9.23 -15.42
CA PRO A 65 -8.88 -8.87 -16.81
C PRO A 65 -9.63 -9.93 -17.62
N GLN A 66 -9.48 -11.21 -17.30
CA GLN A 66 -10.13 -12.33 -17.98
C GLN A 66 -11.60 -12.49 -17.55
N ASN A 67 -11.87 -12.29 -16.26
CA ASN A 67 -13.19 -12.56 -15.67
C ASN A 67 -14.06 -11.29 -15.49
N ALA A 68 -13.47 -10.11 -15.65
CA ALA A 68 -14.15 -8.82 -15.50
C ALA A 68 -13.71 -7.79 -16.57
N SER A 69 -13.40 -8.25 -17.80
CA SER A 69 -12.82 -7.47 -18.90
C SER A 69 -13.58 -6.18 -19.22
N LYS A 70 -14.92 -6.19 -19.07
CA LYS A 70 -15.79 -5.02 -19.32
C LYS A 70 -15.54 -3.85 -18.35
N PHE A 71 -14.86 -4.09 -17.25
CA PHE A 71 -14.75 -3.15 -16.13
C PHE A 71 -13.31 -2.68 -15.88
N VAL A 72 -12.31 -3.22 -16.58
CA VAL A 72 -10.89 -2.92 -16.38
C VAL A 72 -10.28 -2.20 -17.57
N GLY A 73 -9.44 -1.21 -17.30
CA GLY A 73 -8.71 -0.44 -18.30
C GLY A 73 -7.20 -0.72 -18.32
N ASN A 74 -6.74 -1.65 -17.48
CA ASN A 74 -5.38 -2.17 -17.46
C ASN A 74 -5.39 -3.69 -17.28
N ASP A 75 -4.21 -4.33 -17.24
CA ASP A 75 -4.09 -5.78 -17.08
C ASP A 75 -3.73 -6.20 -15.64
N LEU A 76 -3.86 -5.31 -14.67
CA LEU A 76 -3.61 -5.65 -13.28
C LEU A 76 -4.68 -6.61 -12.74
N ASN A 77 -4.32 -7.44 -11.78
CA ASN A 77 -5.25 -8.24 -11.00
C ASN A 77 -5.45 -7.61 -9.61
N CYS A 78 -6.57 -7.89 -8.96
CA CYS A 78 -6.73 -7.51 -7.55
C CYS A 78 -5.58 -8.07 -6.70
N ALA A 79 -5.16 -9.30 -6.99
CA ALA A 79 -4.04 -9.98 -6.36
C ALA A 79 -2.67 -9.32 -6.59
N SER A 80 -2.52 -8.41 -7.57
CA SER A 80 -1.26 -7.67 -7.79
C SER A 80 -0.88 -6.79 -6.59
N CYS A 81 -1.87 -6.31 -5.83
CA CYS A 81 -1.66 -5.49 -4.63
C CYS A 81 -2.17 -6.17 -3.36
N HIS A 82 -3.18 -7.03 -3.47
CA HIS A 82 -3.75 -7.77 -2.35
C HIS A 82 -3.21 -9.21 -2.37
N LEU A 83 -1.98 -9.37 -1.90
CA LEU A 83 -1.18 -10.57 -2.05
C LEU A 83 -1.81 -11.83 -1.42
N ASP A 84 -1.35 -13.00 -1.87
CA ASP A 84 -1.83 -14.29 -1.41
C ASP A 84 -3.36 -14.41 -1.51
N ALA A 85 -3.89 -14.13 -2.71
CA ALA A 85 -5.31 -14.14 -2.96
C ALA A 85 -6.13 -13.28 -1.96
N GLY A 86 -5.56 -12.15 -1.51
CA GLY A 86 -6.17 -11.26 -0.52
C GLY A 86 -6.07 -11.73 0.93
N ARG A 87 -5.20 -12.70 1.23
CA ARG A 87 -5.04 -13.31 2.56
C ARG A 87 -3.91 -12.67 3.36
N ARG A 88 -2.85 -12.19 2.69
CA ARG A 88 -1.61 -11.73 3.33
C ARG A 88 -1.86 -10.49 4.20
N PRO A 89 -1.50 -10.52 5.49
CA PRO A 89 -1.48 -9.33 6.33
C PRO A 89 -0.63 -8.21 5.72
N ASP A 90 -0.91 -6.97 6.07
CA ASP A 90 -0.20 -5.76 5.62
C ASP A 90 -0.17 -5.53 4.09
N SER A 91 -0.92 -6.32 3.32
CA SER A 91 -1.21 -6.09 1.90
C SER A 91 -2.68 -5.71 1.66
N ALA A 92 -3.29 -5.00 2.60
CA ALA A 92 -4.71 -4.66 2.62
C ALA A 92 -5.61 -5.89 2.43
N PRO A 93 -5.56 -6.90 3.34
CA PRO A 93 -6.21 -8.19 3.17
C PRO A 93 -7.73 -8.08 3.11
N MET A 94 -8.33 -8.97 2.32
CA MET A 94 -9.78 -8.94 2.06
C MET A 94 -10.62 -9.35 3.25
N TRP A 95 -10.12 -10.23 4.10
CA TRP A 95 -10.78 -10.61 5.35
C TRP A 95 -10.96 -9.41 6.30
N ALA A 96 -9.96 -8.53 6.39
CA ALA A 96 -10.08 -7.32 7.21
C ALA A 96 -10.94 -6.25 6.53
N ALA A 97 -10.85 -6.12 5.20
CA ALA A 97 -11.65 -5.18 4.45
C ALA A 97 -13.16 -5.52 4.57
N TYR A 98 -13.53 -6.79 4.51
CA TYR A 98 -14.95 -7.18 4.60
C TYR A 98 -15.61 -6.73 5.90
N VAL A 99 -14.97 -6.94 7.05
CA VAL A 99 -15.54 -6.60 8.37
C VAL A 99 -15.47 -5.11 8.70
N LEU A 100 -14.75 -4.32 7.88
CA LEU A 100 -14.60 -2.88 8.08
C LEU A 100 -15.79 -2.07 7.54
N TYR A 101 -16.47 -2.58 6.50
CA TYR A 101 -17.55 -1.85 5.83
C TYR A 101 -18.93 -2.21 6.38
N PRO A 102 -19.90 -1.26 6.39
CA PRO A 102 -19.81 0.13 5.90
C PRO A 102 -18.90 1.01 6.78
N ALA A 103 -18.14 1.93 6.13
CA ALA A 103 -17.22 2.81 6.84
C ALA A 103 -17.16 4.21 6.20
N TYR A 104 -16.97 5.24 7.03
CA TYR A 104 -16.71 6.59 6.53
C TYR A 104 -15.36 6.65 5.81
N ARG A 105 -15.36 7.25 4.63
CA ARG A 105 -14.17 7.44 3.79
C ARG A 105 -13.97 8.91 3.47
N ALA A 106 -12.92 9.53 4.03
CA ALA A 106 -12.58 10.92 3.76
C ALA A 106 -12.42 11.23 2.26
N LYS A 107 -11.89 10.25 1.49
CA LYS A 107 -11.74 10.36 0.02
C LYS A 107 -13.06 10.67 -0.71
N ASN A 108 -14.18 10.20 -0.18
CA ASN A 108 -15.52 10.36 -0.78
C ASN A 108 -16.41 11.30 0.02
N GLY A 109 -16.06 11.60 1.27
CA GLY A 109 -16.82 12.46 2.16
C GLY A 109 -18.11 11.84 2.72
N HIS A 110 -18.30 10.51 2.60
CA HIS A 110 -19.49 9.82 3.12
C HIS A 110 -19.17 8.40 3.60
N VAL A 111 -20.17 7.73 4.20
CA VAL A 111 -20.10 6.32 4.59
C VAL A 111 -20.25 5.47 3.33
N ASN A 112 -19.21 4.72 2.98
CA ASN A 112 -19.23 3.80 1.85
C ASN A 112 -19.71 2.40 2.27
N THR A 113 -20.43 1.75 1.37
CA THR A 113 -20.66 0.30 1.39
C THR A 113 -19.42 -0.45 0.88
N LEU A 114 -19.36 -1.76 1.07
CA LEU A 114 -18.32 -2.60 0.48
C LEU A 114 -18.41 -2.60 -1.06
N ALA A 115 -19.62 -2.60 -1.63
CA ALA A 115 -19.83 -2.50 -3.07
C ALA A 115 -19.21 -1.21 -3.63
N GLU A 116 -19.48 -0.05 -3.02
CA GLU A 116 -18.87 1.23 -3.43
C GLU A 116 -17.34 1.21 -3.29
N ARG A 117 -16.82 0.53 -2.25
CA ARG A 117 -15.37 0.37 -2.10
C ARG A 117 -14.77 -0.43 -3.25
N LEU A 118 -15.41 -1.53 -3.66
CA LEU A 118 -14.99 -2.35 -4.79
C LEU A 118 -15.13 -1.58 -6.12
N GLN A 119 -16.21 -0.83 -6.31
CA GLN A 119 -16.37 0.08 -7.45
C GLN A 119 -15.20 1.07 -7.56
N GLY A 120 -14.74 1.59 -6.41
CA GLY A 120 -13.55 2.43 -6.35
C GLY A 120 -12.27 1.71 -6.81
N CYS A 121 -12.12 0.41 -6.53
CA CYS A 121 -11.00 -0.38 -7.03
C CYS A 121 -11.02 -0.49 -8.56
N PHE A 122 -12.17 -0.78 -9.15
CA PHE A 122 -12.31 -0.83 -10.61
C PHE A 122 -11.99 0.52 -11.26
N ARG A 123 -12.52 1.62 -10.69
CA ARG A 123 -12.29 2.98 -11.21
C ARG A 123 -10.83 3.41 -11.13
N PHE A 124 -10.16 3.13 -10.02
CA PHE A 124 -8.84 3.69 -9.74
C PHE A 124 -7.71 2.69 -9.95
N SER A 125 -7.73 1.57 -9.25
CA SER A 125 -6.64 0.59 -9.33
C SER A 125 -6.64 -0.15 -10.66
N MET A 126 -7.83 -0.51 -11.16
CA MET A 126 -7.98 -1.18 -12.44
C MET A 126 -8.11 -0.21 -13.62
N ASN A 127 -8.02 1.11 -13.36
CA ASN A 127 -8.12 2.17 -14.37
C ASN A 127 -9.32 2.00 -15.32
N GLY A 128 -10.45 1.50 -14.81
CA GLY A 128 -11.60 1.06 -15.61
C GLY A 128 -12.91 1.77 -15.27
N LYS A 129 -14.01 1.15 -15.68
CA LYS A 129 -15.38 1.58 -15.35
C LYS A 129 -15.95 0.64 -14.30
N PRO A 130 -16.49 1.15 -13.18
CA PRO A 130 -16.99 0.27 -12.12
C PRO A 130 -18.25 -0.49 -12.61
N PRO A 131 -18.41 -1.77 -12.17
CA PRO A 131 -19.66 -2.49 -12.30
C PRO A 131 -20.81 -1.78 -11.57
N ALA A 132 -22.07 -2.02 -11.95
CA ALA A 132 -23.23 -1.63 -11.16
C ALA A 132 -23.21 -2.32 -9.78
N ALA A 133 -23.87 -1.74 -8.79
CA ALA A 133 -23.81 -2.26 -7.42
C ALA A 133 -24.39 -3.69 -7.26
N ASP A 134 -25.30 -4.05 -8.14
CA ASP A 134 -25.98 -5.36 -8.23
C ASP A 134 -25.35 -6.30 -9.27
N ASP A 135 -24.26 -5.91 -9.92
CA ASP A 135 -23.58 -6.72 -10.92
C ASP A 135 -23.04 -8.03 -10.30
N PRO A 136 -23.21 -9.17 -10.98
CA PRO A 136 -22.71 -10.47 -10.50
C PRO A 136 -21.23 -10.49 -10.17
N VAL A 137 -20.39 -9.67 -10.82
CA VAL A 137 -18.97 -9.54 -10.51
C VAL A 137 -18.78 -9.01 -9.09
N LEU A 138 -19.53 -7.99 -8.67
CA LEU A 138 -19.44 -7.46 -7.30
C LEU A 138 -20.02 -8.45 -6.28
N THR A 139 -21.11 -9.13 -6.63
CA THR A 139 -21.69 -10.18 -5.77
C THR A 139 -20.68 -11.29 -5.51
N ALA A 140 -20.02 -11.80 -6.56
CA ALA A 140 -19.02 -12.86 -6.42
C ALA A 140 -17.81 -12.42 -5.59
N LEU A 141 -17.27 -11.21 -5.85
CA LEU A 141 -16.16 -10.65 -5.06
C LEU A 141 -16.55 -10.47 -3.59
N GLN A 142 -17.73 -9.94 -3.30
CA GLN A 142 -18.20 -9.78 -1.91
C GLN A 142 -18.40 -11.13 -1.23
N THR A 143 -18.89 -12.15 -1.95
CA THR A 143 -19.07 -13.51 -1.44
C THR A 143 -17.71 -14.16 -1.13
N TYR A 144 -16.71 -13.95 -1.98
CA TYR A 144 -15.34 -14.38 -1.70
C TYR A 144 -14.77 -13.71 -0.44
N MET A 145 -14.90 -12.38 -0.33
CA MET A 145 -14.42 -11.63 0.83
C MET A 145 -15.16 -12.03 2.11
N PHE A 146 -16.49 -12.28 2.04
CA PHE A 146 -17.27 -12.81 3.15
C PHE A 146 -16.71 -14.15 3.64
N TRP A 147 -16.45 -15.07 2.73
CA TRP A 147 -15.87 -16.36 3.10
C TRP A 147 -14.49 -16.20 3.73
N LEU A 148 -13.61 -15.37 3.17
CA LEU A 148 -12.30 -15.07 3.76
C LEU A 148 -12.41 -14.48 5.17
N ALA A 149 -13.45 -13.70 5.45
CA ALA A 149 -13.72 -13.07 6.73
C ALA A 149 -14.55 -13.95 7.69
N SER A 150 -14.80 -15.21 7.32
CA SER A 150 -15.61 -16.10 8.16
C SER A 150 -15.02 -16.22 9.57
N LYS A 151 -15.78 -15.85 10.58
CA LYS A 151 -15.40 -15.77 12.00
C LYS A 151 -14.44 -14.63 12.37
N ALA A 152 -14.13 -13.71 11.45
CA ALA A 152 -13.38 -12.50 11.80
C ALA A 152 -14.24 -11.61 12.72
N PRO A 153 -13.68 -11.08 13.81
CA PRO A 153 -14.41 -10.18 14.68
C PRO A 153 -14.74 -8.86 13.95
N THR A 154 -15.92 -8.32 14.20
CA THR A 154 -16.36 -7.01 13.69
C THR A 154 -16.21 -5.93 14.74
N GLY A 155 -16.11 -4.66 14.30
CA GLY A 155 -16.05 -3.51 15.21
C GLY A 155 -14.70 -3.30 15.92
N VAL A 156 -13.69 -4.09 15.59
CA VAL A 156 -12.34 -3.97 16.12
C VAL A 156 -11.31 -3.94 15.00
N ALA A 157 -10.21 -3.22 15.22
CA ALA A 157 -9.08 -3.24 14.29
C ALA A 157 -8.32 -4.57 14.45
N LEU A 158 -7.98 -5.21 13.33
CA LEU A 158 -7.26 -6.48 13.30
C LEU A 158 -5.77 -6.26 13.00
N LYS A 159 -4.89 -7.09 13.54
CA LYS A 159 -3.46 -7.06 13.23
C LYS A 159 -3.25 -7.37 11.75
N GLY A 160 -2.36 -6.61 11.08
CA GLY A 160 -2.13 -6.76 9.65
C GLY A 160 -3.24 -6.21 8.74
N GLN A 161 -4.25 -5.54 9.30
CA GLN A 161 -5.29 -4.85 8.54
C GLN A 161 -4.70 -3.67 7.74
N GLY A 162 -5.09 -3.55 6.47
CA GLY A 162 -4.63 -2.46 5.61
C GLY A 162 -3.18 -2.64 5.14
N TYR A 163 -2.49 -1.53 4.92
CA TYR A 163 -1.05 -1.51 4.67
C TYR A 163 -0.33 -1.20 5.98
N LEU A 164 0.88 -1.73 6.13
CA LEU A 164 1.75 -1.38 7.26
C LEU A 164 1.89 0.15 7.35
N LYS A 165 1.78 0.70 8.55
CA LYS A 165 2.01 2.13 8.78
C LYS A 165 3.42 2.31 9.30
N LEU A 166 4.29 2.83 8.44
CA LEU A 166 5.64 3.18 8.84
C LEU A 166 5.65 4.51 9.60
N PRO A 167 6.57 4.69 10.54
CA PRO A 167 6.86 6.02 11.08
C PRO A 167 7.33 6.95 9.96
N ALA A 168 7.26 8.25 10.19
CA ALA A 168 7.84 9.23 9.27
C ALA A 168 9.33 8.88 9.02
N PRO A 169 9.83 9.04 7.77
CA PRO A 169 11.21 8.69 7.47
C PRO A 169 12.18 9.60 8.22
N ALA A 170 13.34 9.06 8.59
CA ALA A 170 14.38 9.82 9.30
C ALA A 170 14.93 10.99 8.46
N GLN A 171 14.98 10.80 7.14
CA GLN A 171 15.28 11.83 6.15
C GLN A 171 14.13 11.92 5.17
N LYS A 172 13.87 13.11 4.60
CA LYS A 172 12.88 13.25 3.54
C LYS A 172 13.12 12.22 2.45
N ALA A 173 12.07 11.56 1.99
CA ALA A 173 12.16 10.58 0.91
C ALA A 173 12.78 11.23 -0.36
N ASP A 174 13.66 10.51 -1.03
CA ASP A 174 14.53 11.04 -2.05
C ASP A 174 14.51 10.20 -3.33
N TYR A 175 14.45 10.88 -4.47
CA TYR A 175 14.39 10.25 -5.80
C TYR A 175 15.64 9.44 -6.12
N VAL A 176 16.83 10.00 -5.85
CA VAL A 176 18.11 9.39 -6.24
C VAL A 176 18.35 8.13 -5.42
N ARG A 177 18.25 8.22 -4.09
CA ARG A 177 18.35 7.03 -3.22
C ARG A 177 17.30 5.98 -3.58
N GLY A 178 16.06 6.42 -3.86
CA GLY A 178 15.00 5.52 -4.29
C GLY A 178 15.29 4.82 -5.62
N SER A 179 15.91 5.50 -6.57
CA SER A 179 16.34 4.91 -7.85
C SER A 179 17.42 3.85 -7.67
N GLU A 180 18.35 4.04 -6.73
CA GLU A 180 19.39 3.07 -6.38
C GLU A 180 18.79 1.81 -5.77
N VAL A 181 17.87 1.96 -4.80
CA VAL A 181 17.14 0.85 -4.19
C VAL A 181 16.32 0.11 -5.26
N TYR A 182 15.65 0.85 -6.15
CA TYR A 182 14.86 0.25 -7.23
C TYR A 182 15.74 -0.58 -8.18
N ALA A 183 16.85 -0.03 -8.63
CA ALA A 183 17.77 -0.72 -9.53
C ALA A 183 18.32 -2.01 -8.90
N GLN A 184 18.63 -1.96 -7.61
CA GLN A 184 19.22 -3.08 -6.88
C GLN A 184 18.22 -4.21 -6.60
N TYR A 185 16.98 -3.89 -6.22
CA TYR A 185 16.07 -4.88 -5.64
C TYR A 185 14.74 -5.08 -6.41
N CYS A 186 14.35 -4.13 -7.25
CA CYS A 186 13.01 -4.12 -7.86
C CYS A 186 13.05 -4.37 -9.37
N ALA A 187 14.06 -3.81 -10.05
CA ALA A 187 14.15 -3.82 -11.51
C ALA A 187 14.23 -5.24 -12.09
N VAL A 188 14.81 -6.20 -11.36
CA VAL A 188 14.91 -7.61 -11.78
C VAL A 188 13.53 -8.24 -12.07
N CYS A 189 12.49 -7.84 -11.32
CA CYS A 189 11.13 -8.31 -11.52
C CYS A 189 10.26 -7.30 -12.27
N HIS A 190 10.33 -6.02 -11.92
CA HIS A 190 9.44 -5.00 -12.47
C HIS A 190 9.98 -4.29 -13.72
N GLY A 191 11.19 -4.69 -14.20
CA GLY A 191 11.88 -4.04 -15.30
C GLY A 191 12.52 -2.71 -14.88
N ALA A 192 13.60 -2.31 -15.58
CA ALA A 192 14.31 -1.05 -15.28
C ALA A 192 13.40 0.18 -15.40
N GLU A 193 12.39 0.12 -16.28
CA GLU A 193 11.43 1.20 -16.51
C GLU A 193 10.08 0.97 -15.80
N GLY A 194 10.01 0.05 -14.84
CA GLY A 194 8.81 -0.22 -14.05
C GLY A 194 7.59 -0.69 -14.82
N LYS A 195 7.78 -1.10 -16.07
CA LYS A 195 6.71 -1.55 -16.96
C LYS A 195 6.25 -2.98 -16.69
N GLY A 196 6.85 -3.66 -15.70
CA GLY A 196 6.57 -5.04 -15.35
C GLY A 196 7.12 -6.05 -16.36
N GLN A 197 6.75 -7.31 -16.17
CA GLN A 197 7.11 -8.41 -17.08
C GLN A 197 5.90 -9.27 -17.38
N LYS A 198 5.75 -9.65 -18.66
CA LYS A 198 4.67 -10.52 -19.14
C LYS A 198 5.23 -11.85 -19.62
N ASN A 199 4.42 -12.91 -19.48
CA ASN A 199 4.57 -14.16 -20.19
C ASN A 199 3.35 -14.30 -21.12
N GLY A 200 3.56 -14.07 -22.41
CA GLY A 200 2.46 -13.87 -23.35
C GLY A 200 1.64 -12.62 -22.99
N GLU A 201 0.33 -12.77 -22.82
CA GLU A 201 -0.57 -11.68 -22.43
C GLU A 201 -0.73 -11.50 -20.91
N HIS A 202 -0.12 -12.37 -20.11
CA HIS A 202 -0.29 -12.37 -18.67
C HIS A 202 0.87 -11.71 -17.96
N TRP A 203 0.56 -10.84 -16.99
CA TRP A 203 1.57 -10.29 -16.08
C TRP A 203 2.11 -11.39 -15.18
N VAL A 204 3.44 -11.56 -15.21
CA VAL A 204 4.20 -12.28 -14.18
C VAL A 204 4.51 -11.32 -13.05
N PHE A 205 4.99 -10.12 -13.41
CA PHE A 205 5.19 -9.00 -12.48
C PHE A 205 4.49 -7.75 -13.01
N PRO A 206 3.66 -7.08 -12.19
CA PRO A 206 2.83 -5.97 -12.64
C PRO A 206 3.65 -4.73 -12.99
N ALA A 207 3.11 -3.89 -13.87
CA ALA A 207 3.59 -2.54 -14.10
C ALA A 207 3.37 -1.67 -12.85
N LEU A 208 4.39 -0.91 -12.45
CA LEU A 208 4.35 -0.01 -11.29
C LEU A 208 4.01 1.42 -11.66
N TRP A 209 4.33 1.85 -12.89
CA TRP A 209 3.98 3.15 -13.47
C TRP A 209 3.77 3.02 -14.98
N GLY A 210 3.50 4.12 -15.66
CA GLY A 210 3.16 4.14 -17.07
C GLY A 210 1.71 3.75 -17.36
N ALA A 211 1.38 3.62 -18.63
CA ALA A 211 0.01 3.45 -19.14
C ALA A 211 -0.72 2.18 -18.63
N ASP A 212 0.03 1.12 -18.35
CA ASP A 212 -0.52 -0.18 -17.93
C ASP A 212 -0.65 -0.32 -16.40
N SER A 213 -0.29 0.72 -15.65
CA SER A 213 -0.37 0.75 -14.19
C SER A 213 -1.73 1.26 -13.70
N PHE A 214 -1.86 1.36 -12.37
CA PHE A 214 -2.99 2.03 -11.71
C PHE A 214 -2.93 3.55 -11.95
N ASN A 215 -4.09 4.21 -11.90
CA ASN A 215 -4.16 5.66 -12.14
C ASN A 215 -3.87 6.50 -10.90
N TRP A 216 -3.71 7.82 -11.08
CA TRP A 216 -3.43 8.76 -10.00
C TRP A 216 -4.49 8.80 -8.89
N GLY A 217 -5.69 8.29 -9.12
CA GLY A 217 -6.71 8.17 -8.09
C GLY A 217 -6.57 6.92 -7.19
N ALA A 218 -5.71 5.95 -7.52
CA ALA A 218 -5.53 4.73 -6.72
C ALA A 218 -4.82 5.02 -5.40
N GLY A 219 -5.09 4.23 -4.36
CA GLY A 219 -4.47 4.43 -3.04
C GLY A 219 -2.95 4.24 -3.03
N MET A 220 -2.40 3.49 -3.98
CA MET A 220 -0.96 3.23 -4.10
C MET A 220 -0.14 4.44 -4.63
N HIS A 221 -0.80 5.49 -5.17
CA HIS A 221 -0.09 6.72 -5.49
C HIS A 221 0.35 7.49 -4.23
N GLN A 222 -0.21 7.17 -3.08
CA GLN A 222 0.21 7.74 -1.80
C GLN A 222 1.51 7.09 -1.35
N ILE A 223 2.54 7.90 -1.12
CA ILE A 223 3.90 7.44 -0.81
C ILE A 223 3.91 6.57 0.45
N GLY A 224 3.21 6.97 1.52
CA GLY A 224 3.14 6.21 2.76
C GLY A 224 2.44 4.86 2.63
N ASN A 225 1.41 4.75 1.77
CA ASN A 225 0.78 3.46 1.49
C ASN A 225 1.73 2.55 0.70
N ALA A 226 2.42 3.09 -0.30
CA ALA A 226 3.39 2.36 -1.08
C ALA A 226 4.59 1.92 -0.22
N ALA A 227 5.14 2.80 0.61
CA ALA A 227 6.23 2.50 1.53
C ALA A 227 5.88 1.37 2.50
N GLY A 228 4.70 1.44 3.13
CA GLY A 228 4.22 0.40 4.02
C GLY A 228 4.04 -0.95 3.33
N PHE A 229 3.46 -0.94 2.12
CA PHE A 229 3.31 -2.16 1.31
C PHE A 229 4.68 -2.75 0.92
N ILE A 230 5.60 -1.91 0.46
CA ILE A 230 6.95 -2.32 0.06
C ILE A 230 7.70 -2.91 1.24
N LYS A 231 7.74 -2.22 2.38
CA LYS A 231 8.40 -2.70 3.60
C LYS A 231 7.89 -4.07 4.03
N ALA A 232 6.57 -4.25 4.03
CA ALA A 232 5.97 -5.48 4.53
C ALA A 232 6.03 -6.66 3.54
N ASN A 233 6.17 -6.40 2.22
CA ASN A 233 5.92 -7.42 1.22
C ASN A 233 6.98 -7.55 0.13
N MET A 234 7.81 -6.54 -0.09
CA MET A 234 8.78 -6.48 -1.19
C MET A 234 10.23 -6.41 -0.68
N PRO A 235 11.19 -6.99 -1.41
CA PRO A 235 11.03 -7.89 -2.56
C PRO A 235 10.21 -9.14 -2.22
N LEU A 236 9.43 -9.64 -3.16
CA LEU A 236 8.57 -10.80 -2.92
C LEU A 236 9.42 -12.01 -2.51
N GLY A 237 9.09 -12.62 -1.35
CA GLY A 237 9.87 -13.69 -0.73
C GLY A 237 10.96 -13.19 0.23
N GLN A 238 11.22 -11.89 0.31
CA GLN A 238 12.22 -11.27 1.19
C GLN A 238 11.61 -10.10 1.99
N ALA A 239 10.39 -10.26 2.46
CA ALA A 239 9.65 -9.26 3.22
C ALA A 239 10.47 -8.72 4.41
N GLY A 240 10.43 -7.43 4.63
CA GLY A 240 11.14 -6.77 5.74
C GLY A 240 12.63 -6.52 5.52
N MET A 241 13.21 -6.96 4.39
CA MET A 241 14.64 -6.80 4.10
C MET A 241 15.06 -5.33 4.02
N LEU A 242 14.27 -4.48 3.37
CA LEU A 242 14.56 -3.05 3.25
C LEU A 242 14.43 -2.36 4.62
N SER A 243 15.27 -1.39 4.90
CA SER A 243 15.07 -0.44 6.00
C SER A 243 13.80 0.41 5.76
N ASP A 244 13.30 1.08 6.79
CA ASP A 244 12.15 1.97 6.64
C ASP A 244 12.47 3.13 5.70
N GLN A 245 13.69 3.68 5.77
CA GLN A 245 14.14 4.76 4.89
C GLN A 245 14.18 4.31 3.42
N GLU A 246 14.74 3.13 3.13
CA GLU A 246 14.77 2.57 1.77
C GLU A 246 13.36 2.34 1.23
N ALA A 247 12.43 1.87 2.07
CA ALA A 247 11.04 1.70 1.67
C ALA A 247 10.37 3.04 1.31
N TRP A 248 10.64 4.10 2.08
CA TRP A 248 10.17 5.46 1.76
C TRP A 248 10.79 6.01 0.49
N ASP A 249 12.11 5.87 0.32
CA ASP A 249 12.83 6.38 -0.84
C ASP A 249 12.37 5.70 -2.12
N VAL A 250 12.27 4.37 -2.14
CA VAL A 250 11.81 3.65 -3.34
C VAL A 250 10.30 3.87 -3.61
N ALA A 251 9.48 4.08 -2.59
CA ALA A 251 8.08 4.45 -2.77
C ALA A 251 7.94 5.85 -3.40
N TYR A 252 8.78 6.80 -2.98
CA TYR A 252 8.86 8.11 -3.61
C TYR A 252 9.28 7.99 -5.07
N PHE A 253 10.38 7.28 -5.35
CA PHE A 253 10.87 7.04 -6.71
C PHE A 253 9.78 6.42 -7.60
N MET A 254 9.13 5.35 -7.16
CA MET A 254 8.05 4.69 -7.90
C MET A 254 6.89 5.65 -8.21
N ASN A 255 6.54 6.53 -7.26
CA ASN A 255 5.43 7.47 -7.42
C ASN A 255 5.83 8.78 -8.15
N ALA A 256 7.12 8.98 -8.42
CA ALA A 256 7.65 10.09 -9.20
C ALA A 256 7.63 9.85 -10.73
N HIS A 257 6.76 8.94 -11.19
CA HIS A 257 6.61 8.61 -12.60
C HIS A 257 5.15 8.78 -13.04
N GLU A 258 4.96 9.13 -14.31
CA GLU A 258 3.64 9.24 -14.90
C GLU A 258 2.89 7.91 -14.89
N ARG A 259 1.60 8.02 -14.72
CA ARG A 259 0.61 6.92 -14.73
C ARG A 259 -0.71 7.43 -15.31
N PRO A 260 -1.70 6.58 -15.59
CA PRO A 260 -2.96 7.06 -16.13
C PRO A 260 -3.59 8.16 -15.28
N GLN A 261 -4.22 9.12 -15.95
CA GLN A 261 -4.82 10.30 -15.32
C GLN A 261 -5.86 9.91 -14.26
N ASP A 262 -5.98 10.73 -13.23
CA ASP A 262 -7.07 10.58 -12.27
C ASP A 262 -8.42 10.73 -12.99
N PRO A 263 -9.32 9.74 -12.93
CA PRO A 263 -10.63 9.85 -13.57
C PRO A 263 -11.52 10.97 -12.99
N ARG A 264 -11.06 11.65 -11.94
CA ARG A 264 -11.69 12.85 -11.38
C ARG A 264 -11.02 14.14 -11.87
N TYR A 265 -10.10 14.03 -12.84
CA TYR A 265 -9.43 15.19 -13.43
C TYR A 265 -10.45 16.26 -13.84
N THR A 266 -10.17 17.50 -13.45
CA THR A 266 -11.04 18.63 -13.75
C THR A 266 -10.19 19.82 -14.19
N GLU A 267 -10.45 20.31 -15.38
CA GLU A 267 -9.89 21.53 -15.98
C GLU A 267 -8.35 21.59 -16.06
N SER A 268 -7.64 21.31 -14.97
CA SER A 268 -6.18 21.37 -14.91
C SER A 268 -5.59 20.46 -13.83
N VAL A 269 -4.30 20.16 -13.96
CA VAL A 269 -3.52 19.45 -12.93
C VAL A 269 -3.60 20.19 -11.59
N ALA A 270 -3.44 21.51 -11.59
CA ALA A 270 -3.48 22.32 -10.36
C ALA A 270 -4.83 22.26 -9.64
N LYS A 271 -5.96 22.37 -10.38
CA LYS A 271 -7.31 22.24 -9.79
C LYS A 271 -7.58 20.84 -9.27
N THR A 272 -7.16 19.83 -10.04
CA THR A 272 -7.29 18.42 -9.64
C THR A 272 -6.45 18.12 -8.39
N ARG A 273 -5.20 18.64 -8.32
CA ARG A 273 -4.37 18.55 -7.12
C ARG A 273 -5.07 19.14 -5.91
N ALA A 274 -5.46 20.39 -5.99
CA ALA A 274 -6.10 21.10 -4.87
C ALA A 274 -7.33 20.38 -4.33
N LYS A 275 -8.07 19.68 -5.18
CA LYS A 275 -9.30 18.99 -4.80
C LYS A 275 -9.10 17.55 -4.29
N TYR A 276 -8.13 16.81 -4.83
CA TYR A 276 -8.03 15.37 -4.62
C TYR A 276 -6.66 14.88 -4.18
N HIS A 277 -5.63 15.71 -4.28
CA HIS A 277 -4.24 15.36 -4.03
C HIS A 277 -3.51 16.37 -3.14
N ASP A 278 -4.25 17.20 -2.43
CA ASP A 278 -3.71 18.21 -1.50
C ASP A 278 -3.15 17.52 -0.23
N SER A 279 -1.96 16.95 -0.41
CA SER A 279 -1.27 16.20 0.63
C SER A 279 0.21 16.05 0.23
N ASP A 280 1.10 16.06 1.22
CA ASP A 280 2.53 15.77 1.04
C ASP A 280 2.79 14.29 0.66
N ASP A 281 1.80 13.44 0.85
CA ASP A 281 1.83 12.01 0.50
C ASP A 281 1.51 11.74 -0.98
N SER A 282 1.23 12.79 -1.78
CA SER A 282 0.92 12.72 -3.21
C SER A 282 1.85 13.59 -4.04
N LEU A 283 2.46 13.00 -5.06
CA LEU A 283 3.30 13.73 -6.03
C LEU A 283 2.52 14.26 -7.24
N TYR A 284 1.23 13.94 -7.39
CA TYR A 284 0.41 14.51 -8.45
C TYR A 284 0.41 16.04 -8.40
N GLY A 285 0.75 16.69 -9.53
CA GLY A 285 0.85 18.15 -9.60
C GLY A 285 2.06 18.75 -8.87
N ILE A 286 3.06 17.94 -8.57
CA ILE A 286 4.37 18.37 -8.06
C ILE A 286 5.39 18.21 -9.18
N GLU A 287 6.32 19.17 -9.26
CA GLU A 287 7.46 19.07 -10.16
C GLU A 287 8.53 18.16 -9.54
N VAL A 288 8.92 17.13 -10.27
CA VAL A 288 10.00 16.21 -9.90
C VAL A 288 10.95 16.10 -11.08
N ASN A 289 12.23 16.42 -10.87
CA ASN A 289 13.28 16.40 -11.91
C ASN A 289 12.90 17.23 -13.16
N GLY A 290 12.27 18.39 -12.99
CA GLY A 290 11.89 19.28 -14.08
C GLY A 290 10.60 18.85 -14.84
N HIS A 291 9.89 17.85 -14.35
CA HIS A 291 8.63 17.37 -14.92
C HIS A 291 7.46 17.54 -13.93
N LEU A 292 6.39 18.19 -14.40
CA LEU A 292 5.15 18.34 -13.61
C LEU A 292 4.31 17.06 -13.70
N LEU A 293 4.28 16.28 -12.64
CA LEU A 293 3.55 15.02 -12.60
C LEU A 293 2.03 15.22 -12.79
N GLY A 294 1.46 14.40 -13.65
CA GLY A 294 0.04 14.51 -14.06
C GLY A 294 -0.18 15.33 -15.32
N SER A 295 0.86 16.01 -15.86
CA SER A 295 0.75 16.81 -17.10
C SER A 295 0.73 15.92 -18.35
N ASP A 296 1.51 14.86 -18.35
CA ASP A 296 1.65 13.92 -19.49
C ASP A 296 0.97 12.57 -19.22
N SER A 297 0.08 12.55 -18.24
CA SER A 297 -0.67 11.35 -17.87
C SER A 297 -1.53 10.84 -19.02
N PRO A 298 -1.43 9.56 -19.43
CA PRO A 298 -2.34 8.97 -20.40
C PRO A 298 -3.80 9.09 -19.93
N ALA A 299 -4.72 9.21 -20.88
CA ALA A 299 -6.17 9.30 -20.58
C ALA A 299 -6.62 8.14 -19.67
N PRO A 300 -7.54 8.37 -18.72
CA PRO A 300 -8.07 7.31 -17.89
C PRO A 300 -8.85 6.30 -18.72
N GLY A 301 -8.91 5.07 -18.26
CA GLY A 301 -9.64 3.99 -18.94
C GLY A 301 -8.91 3.35 -20.12
N GLY A 302 -7.65 3.70 -20.39
CA GLY A 302 -6.72 3.05 -21.32
C GLY A 302 -7.34 2.12 -22.40
N LYS A 303 -7.37 0.82 -22.13
CA LYS A 303 -7.96 -0.18 -23.06
C LYS A 303 -9.43 0.04 -23.35
N LEU A 304 -10.23 0.51 -22.39
CA LEU A 304 -11.66 0.79 -22.61
C LEU A 304 -11.86 2.00 -23.52
N ALA A 305 -11.02 3.02 -23.41
CA ALA A 305 -11.04 4.17 -24.29
C ALA A 305 -10.64 3.78 -25.72
N GLN A 306 -9.64 2.93 -25.89
CA GLN A 306 -9.21 2.40 -27.20
C GLN A 306 -10.26 1.49 -27.85
N ALA A 307 -10.96 0.66 -27.07
CA ALA A 307 -12.03 -0.20 -27.58
C ALA A 307 -13.27 0.60 -28.05
N ALA A 308 -13.57 1.73 -27.39
CA ALA A 308 -14.67 2.60 -27.77
C ALA A 308 -14.37 3.49 -28.98
N ALA A 309 -13.10 3.63 -29.36
CA ALA A 309 -12.64 4.40 -30.51
C ALA A 309 -12.50 3.57 -31.82
N ARG A 310 -12.77 2.27 -31.76
CA ARG A 310 -12.79 1.33 -32.88
C ARG A 310 -14.20 0.94 -33.21
#